data_20db3bcc57dab04f865968cfd9b123d8
#
_entry.id   20db3bcc57dab04f865968cfd9b123d8
#
_cell.length_a   1.000
_cell.length_b   1.000
_cell.length_c   1.000
_cell.angle_alpha   90.00
_cell.angle_beta   90.00
_cell.angle_gamma   90.00
#
_symmetry.space_group_name_H-M   'P 1'
#
loop_
_entity.id
_entity.type
_entity.pdbx_description
1 polymer ?
#
loop_
_entity_poly.entity_id
_entity_poly.type
_entity_poly.pdbx_seq_one_letter_code
_entity_poly.pdbx_strand_id
1 'polypeptide(L)'
;MTPVRQTVKFDKKLLDKDAVKVVQSLIKAGYDAYLVGGCIRDLLLGYEPKDFDIATNATPEQVHKTFKRSRIIGRRFRLVHIMFSARKFIEVATFRAGMVKTSNSGVVVRDNFYGSLQDDVFRRDFTVNALYYDVVSSQVIDYVGGLDDLKAAEIKMIGNPKERFEEDPVRMIRAVRFKVKLSALLEPGLSNSISTNAHLLANIPPARLYEEVIKLFHNDNSIEVFNELLNFGLLKHLFSQTKESLFIKAALENTSKRIKSGNSVTPAFIFAVFLWSAFNLRVVVTTKKNKPRVDTMINAAEFVIKNQTQQVMMPRWLSTRVKDIWLMQYQLENCNPKKERDLISNPRFRMAYDFLV
;
A
#
# COMPACT_ATOMS: atom_id res chain seq x y z
N MET A 1 25.13 3.90 18.46
CA MET A 1 23.98 4.42 19.25
C MET A 1 23.40 3.24 20.03
N THR A 2 23.20 3.38 21.34
CA THR A 2 22.64 2.31 22.17
C THR A 2 21.11 2.34 22.05
N PRO A 3 20.43 1.22 21.72
CA PRO A 3 18.99 1.20 21.62
C PRO A 3 18.32 1.26 23.00
N VAL A 4 17.13 1.82 23.03
CA VAL A 4 16.20 1.61 24.15
C VAL A 4 15.68 0.19 24.07
N ARG A 5 15.68 -0.52 25.21
CA ARG A 5 15.12 -1.86 25.34
C ARG A 5 14.01 -1.83 26.39
N GLN A 6 12.79 -2.09 25.97
CA GLN A 6 11.64 -2.10 26.86
C GLN A 6 11.07 -3.52 26.93
N THR A 7 10.95 -4.08 28.13
CA THR A 7 10.29 -5.38 28.33
C THR A 7 8.79 -5.23 28.09
N VAL A 8 8.28 -5.98 27.13
CA VAL A 8 6.86 -6.00 26.75
C VAL A 8 6.44 -7.46 26.58
N LYS A 9 5.51 -7.91 27.40
CA LYS A 9 4.94 -9.25 27.26
C LYS A 9 3.64 -9.15 26.47
N PHE A 10 3.69 -9.47 25.18
CA PHE A 10 2.48 -9.58 24.37
C PHE A 10 1.68 -10.83 24.74
N ASP A 11 0.36 -10.76 24.58
CA ASP A 11 -0.47 -11.96 24.69
C ASP A 11 -0.04 -12.97 23.60
N LYS A 12 0.27 -14.17 24.04
CA LYS A 12 0.69 -15.27 23.15
C LYS A 12 -0.35 -15.63 22.11
N LYS A 13 -1.61 -15.28 22.33
CA LYS A 13 -2.70 -15.48 21.35
C LYS A 13 -2.62 -14.53 20.17
N LEU A 14 -2.06 -13.33 20.39
CA LEU A 14 -1.88 -12.32 19.33
C LEU A 14 -0.58 -12.51 18.53
N LEU A 15 0.37 -13.30 19.06
CA LEU A 15 1.60 -13.64 18.36
C LEU A 15 1.37 -14.84 17.42
N ASP A 16 1.72 -14.68 16.15
CA ASP A 16 1.67 -15.81 15.22
C ASP A 16 2.68 -16.90 15.62
N LYS A 17 2.15 -18.09 15.93
CA LYS A 17 2.96 -19.22 16.40
C LYS A 17 3.99 -19.68 15.38
N ASP A 18 3.70 -19.53 14.10
CA ASP A 18 4.62 -19.93 13.03
C ASP A 18 5.74 -18.91 12.89
N ALA A 19 5.44 -17.60 12.99
CA ALA A 19 6.47 -16.55 13.02
C ALA A 19 7.41 -16.71 14.22
N VAL A 20 6.88 -16.97 15.40
CA VAL A 20 7.69 -17.26 16.61
C VAL A 20 8.59 -18.48 16.41
N LYS A 21 8.07 -19.58 15.82
CA LYS A 21 8.88 -20.78 15.49
C LYS A 21 10.00 -20.47 14.50
N VAL A 22 9.74 -19.64 13.50
CA VAL A 22 10.77 -19.23 12.52
C VAL A 22 11.88 -18.47 13.24
N VAL A 23 11.56 -17.47 14.06
CA VAL A 23 12.56 -16.72 14.83
C VAL A 23 13.39 -17.66 15.70
N GLN A 24 12.74 -18.53 16.48
CA GLN A 24 13.44 -19.49 17.36
C GLN A 24 14.33 -20.46 16.58
N SER A 25 13.92 -20.88 15.38
CA SER A 25 14.71 -21.78 14.53
C SER A 25 15.95 -21.09 13.96
N LEU A 26 15.84 -19.81 13.58
CA LEU A 26 16.98 -19.01 13.15
C LEU A 26 17.97 -18.79 14.28
N ILE A 27 17.50 -18.47 15.49
CA ILE A 27 18.34 -18.32 16.69
C ILE A 27 19.08 -19.63 17.01
N LYS A 28 18.38 -20.77 16.96
CA LYS A 28 19.01 -22.10 17.16
C LYS A 28 20.07 -22.42 16.11
N ALA A 29 19.93 -21.88 14.90
CA ALA A 29 20.91 -22.02 13.83
C ALA A 29 22.08 -21.03 13.96
N GLY A 30 22.13 -20.20 15.02
CA GLY A 30 23.21 -19.25 15.30
C GLY A 30 23.03 -17.87 14.67
N TYR A 31 21.82 -17.53 14.26
CA TYR A 31 21.52 -16.23 13.65
C TYR A 31 20.72 -15.35 14.60
N ASP A 32 20.91 -14.03 14.52
CA ASP A 32 20.00 -13.07 15.12
C ASP A 32 18.70 -13.02 14.32
N ALA A 33 17.57 -12.99 14.99
CA ALA A 33 16.27 -12.88 14.34
C ALA A 33 15.24 -12.20 15.26
N TYR A 34 14.45 -11.31 14.68
CA TYR A 34 13.45 -10.49 15.39
C TYR A 34 12.15 -10.39 14.58
N LEU A 35 11.02 -10.30 15.28
CA LEU A 35 9.79 -9.79 14.68
C LEU A 35 9.94 -8.28 14.49
N VAL A 36 9.40 -7.71 13.39
CA VAL A 36 9.72 -6.32 13.05
C VAL A 36 8.60 -5.56 12.37
N GLY A 37 8.59 -4.26 12.56
CA GLY A 37 7.80 -3.33 11.75
C GLY A 37 6.33 -3.27 12.15
N GLY A 38 5.45 -3.39 11.16
CA GLY A 38 4.01 -3.18 11.34
C GLY A 38 3.36 -4.07 12.39
N CYS A 39 3.79 -5.32 12.53
CA CYS A 39 3.23 -6.22 13.54
C CYS A 39 3.55 -5.76 14.97
N ILE A 40 4.77 -5.27 15.23
CA ILE A 40 5.15 -4.81 16.57
C ILE A 40 4.41 -3.53 16.92
N ARG A 41 4.33 -2.58 15.98
CA ARG A 41 3.51 -1.37 16.13
C ARG A 41 2.05 -1.71 16.44
N ASP A 42 1.43 -2.58 15.65
CA ASP A 42 0.02 -2.93 15.79
C ASP A 42 -0.23 -3.65 17.13
N LEU A 43 0.66 -4.56 17.57
CA LEU A 43 0.61 -5.19 18.89
C LEU A 43 0.73 -4.19 20.05
N LEU A 44 1.62 -3.20 19.95
CA LEU A 44 1.80 -2.16 20.97
C LEU A 44 0.55 -1.27 21.10
N LEU A 45 -0.21 -1.11 20.02
CA LEU A 45 -1.50 -0.39 19.99
C LEU A 45 -2.69 -1.28 20.39
N GLY A 46 -2.47 -2.57 20.71
CA GLY A 46 -3.52 -3.52 21.07
C GLY A 46 -4.31 -4.07 19.87
N TYR A 47 -3.82 -3.88 18.65
CA TYR A 47 -4.43 -4.44 17.44
C TYR A 47 -3.87 -5.83 17.13
N GLU A 48 -4.69 -6.67 16.50
CA GLU A 48 -4.25 -7.94 15.95
C GLU A 48 -3.54 -7.72 14.59
N PRO A 49 -2.24 -8.06 14.46
CA PRO A 49 -1.51 -7.91 13.22
C PRO A 49 -2.03 -8.88 12.15
N LYS A 50 -2.11 -8.41 10.91
CA LYS A 50 -2.48 -9.26 9.75
C LYS A 50 -1.31 -10.14 9.31
N ASP A 51 -0.10 -9.58 9.28
CA ASP A 51 1.11 -10.22 8.80
C ASP A 51 2.25 -10.01 9.79
N PHE A 52 3.15 -10.99 9.89
CA PHE A 52 4.33 -10.94 10.75
C PHE A 52 5.58 -11.01 9.89
N ASP A 53 6.37 -9.94 9.89
CA ASP A 53 7.65 -9.86 9.21
C ASP A 53 8.79 -10.18 10.18
N ILE A 54 9.81 -10.87 9.66
CA ILE A 54 11.01 -11.23 10.41
C ILE A 54 12.22 -10.59 9.74
N ALA A 55 13.10 -10.00 10.56
CA ALA A 55 14.40 -9.53 10.13
C ALA A 55 15.50 -10.31 10.83
N THR A 56 16.58 -10.67 10.09
CA THR A 56 17.68 -11.52 10.55
C THR A 56 19.01 -11.09 9.94
N ASN A 57 20.12 -11.47 10.58
CA ASN A 57 21.45 -11.37 9.99
C ASN A 57 21.78 -12.55 9.04
N ALA A 58 20.96 -13.61 8.99
CA ALA A 58 21.11 -14.69 8.03
C ALA A 58 20.87 -14.21 6.60
N THR A 59 21.70 -14.62 5.64
CA THR A 59 21.49 -14.34 4.21
C THR A 59 20.27 -15.14 3.69
N PRO A 60 19.67 -14.73 2.57
CA PRO A 60 18.54 -15.47 1.99
C PRO A 60 18.86 -16.95 1.72
N GLU A 61 20.09 -17.25 1.32
CA GLU A 61 20.56 -18.62 1.10
C GLU A 61 20.65 -19.41 2.41
N GLN A 62 21.12 -18.78 3.48
CA GLN A 62 21.20 -19.39 4.81
C GLN A 62 19.81 -19.65 5.38
N VAL A 63 18.89 -18.70 5.23
CA VAL A 63 17.47 -18.90 5.60
C VAL A 63 16.87 -20.06 4.80
N HIS A 64 17.10 -20.08 3.48
CA HIS A 64 16.59 -21.15 2.61
C HIS A 64 17.17 -22.52 2.99
N LYS A 65 18.43 -22.58 3.37
CA LYS A 65 19.08 -23.81 3.86
C LYS A 65 18.47 -24.30 5.19
N THR A 66 18.12 -23.37 6.07
CA THR A 66 17.49 -23.67 7.38
C THR A 66 16.08 -24.20 7.22
N PHE A 67 15.32 -23.69 6.23
CA PHE A 67 13.90 -24.04 6.02
C PHE A 67 13.67 -24.70 4.67
N LYS A 68 13.49 -26.02 4.66
CA LYS A 68 13.25 -26.82 3.44
C LYS A 68 12.02 -26.34 2.61
N ARG A 69 10.99 -25.85 3.28
CA ARG A 69 9.74 -25.34 2.65
C ARG A 69 9.80 -23.84 2.51
N SER A 70 10.76 -23.31 1.76
CA SER A 70 10.92 -21.89 1.55
C SER A 70 11.25 -21.54 0.10
N ARG A 71 11.06 -20.28 -0.27
CA ARG A 71 11.39 -19.74 -1.60
C ARG A 71 12.05 -18.39 -1.45
N ILE A 72 13.14 -18.16 -2.18
CA ILE A 72 13.76 -16.85 -2.30
C ILE A 72 12.97 -16.05 -3.34
N ILE A 73 12.46 -14.88 -2.95
CA ILE A 73 11.64 -14.00 -3.77
C ILE A 73 12.39 -12.68 -4.00
N GLY A 74 12.12 -12.06 -5.15
CA GLY A 74 12.69 -10.78 -5.52
C GLY A 74 14.05 -10.89 -6.21
N ARG A 75 14.28 -10.00 -7.17
CA ARG A 75 15.57 -9.89 -7.89
C ARG A 75 16.48 -8.85 -7.24
N ARG A 76 15.93 -7.68 -6.95
CA ARG A 76 16.66 -6.54 -6.37
C ARG A 76 16.66 -6.59 -4.84
N PHE A 77 15.52 -6.88 -4.24
CA PHE A 77 15.33 -6.99 -2.79
C PHE A 77 14.96 -8.43 -2.47
N ARG A 78 15.99 -9.24 -2.21
CA ARG A 78 15.80 -10.66 -1.95
C ARG A 78 15.30 -10.86 -0.53
N LEU A 79 14.22 -11.59 -0.40
CA LEU A 79 13.62 -12.02 0.86
C LEU A 79 13.20 -13.49 0.73
N VAL A 80 12.86 -14.12 1.84
CA VAL A 80 12.50 -15.54 1.86
C VAL A 80 11.09 -15.70 2.37
N HIS A 81 10.22 -16.32 1.58
CA HIS A 81 8.92 -16.80 2.03
C HIS A 81 9.05 -18.22 2.58
N ILE A 82 8.77 -18.41 3.87
CA ILE A 82 8.72 -19.72 4.51
C ILE A 82 7.27 -20.19 4.52
N MET A 83 7.00 -21.28 3.81
CA MET A 83 5.64 -21.76 3.52
C MET A 83 5.12 -22.69 4.62
N PHE A 84 3.99 -22.37 5.23
CA PHE A 84 3.29 -23.19 6.22
C PHE A 84 2.08 -23.91 5.59
N SER A 85 1.38 -23.24 4.69
CA SER A 85 0.28 -23.82 3.90
C SER A 85 0.24 -23.22 2.49
N ALA A 86 -0.73 -23.61 1.67
CA ALA A 86 -0.92 -23.04 0.34
C ALA A 86 -1.22 -21.52 0.36
N ARG A 87 -1.73 -21.00 1.49
CA ARG A 87 -2.15 -19.59 1.64
C ARG A 87 -1.41 -18.85 2.77
N LYS A 88 -0.55 -19.55 3.54
CA LYS A 88 0.17 -18.95 4.66
C LYS A 88 1.67 -19.09 4.49
N PHE A 89 2.37 -17.97 4.50
CA PHE A 89 3.82 -17.89 4.53
C PHE A 89 4.26 -16.81 5.52
N ILE A 90 5.48 -16.93 6.01
CA ILE A 90 6.16 -15.91 6.84
C ILE A 90 7.29 -15.32 6.00
N GLU A 91 7.32 -13.99 5.94
CA GLU A 91 8.37 -13.26 5.23
C GLU A 91 9.59 -13.06 6.14
N VAL A 92 10.77 -13.43 5.62
CA VAL A 92 12.04 -13.23 6.32
C VAL A 92 12.96 -12.39 5.44
N ALA A 93 13.36 -11.24 5.95
CA ALA A 93 14.29 -10.31 5.30
C ALA A 93 15.64 -10.32 6.03
N THR A 94 16.73 -10.30 5.28
CA THR A 94 18.07 -10.09 5.82
C THR A 94 18.27 -8.61 6.16
N PHE A 95 18.95 -8.31 7.28
CA PHE A 95 19.35 -6.93 7.62
C PHE A 95 20.13 -6.30 6.48
N ARG A 96 19.79 -5.08 6.13
CA ARG A 96 20.40 -4.36 5.01
C ARG A 96 21.10 -3.11 5.49
N ALA A 97 22.28 -2.83 4.88
CA ALA A 97 22.97 -1.56 5.05
C ALA A 97 22.42 -0.51 4.07
N GLY A 98 22.41 0.75 4.50
CA GLY A 98 21.89 1.89 3.72
C GLY A 98 22.84 2.42 2.65
N MET A 99 23.85 1.66 2.20
CA MET A 99 24.78 2.14 1.18
C MET A 99 24.23 1.93 -0.23
N VAL A 100 23.84 3.02 -0.86
CA VAL A 100 23.59 3.12 -2.30
C VAL A 100 24.94 3.35 -2.99
N LYS A 101 25.52 2.36 -3.65
CA LYS A 101 26.58 2.60 -4.64
C LYS A 101 25.92 3.00 -5.95
N THR A 102 25.96 4.29 -6.27
CA THR A 102 25.69 4.78 -7.61
C THR A 102 26.92 4.51 -8.50
N SER A 103 26.68 3.98 -9.70
CA SER A 103 27.71 3.99 -10.76
C SER A 103 28.00 5.43 -11.19
N ASN A 104 29.13 5.67 -11.84
CA ASN A 104 29.50 6.98 -12.43
C ASN A 104 28.42 7.53 -13.40
N SER A 105 27.43 6.71 -13.78
CA SER A 105 26.28 7.06 -14.63
C SER A 105 24.98 7.32 -13.84
N GLY A 106 25.03 7.41 -12.51
CA GLY A 106 23.85 7.66 -11.66
C GLY A 106 22.90 6.46 -11.47
N VAL A 107 23.24 5.30 -12.03
CA VAL A 107 22.43 4.07 -11.88
C VAL A 107 22.81 3.35 -10.58
N VAL A 108 21.84 3.09 -9.72
CA VAL A 108 21.99 2.26 -8.51
C VAL A 108 22.33 0.82 -8.92
N VAL A 109 23.58 0.41 -8.73
CA VAL A 109 24.10 -0.84 -9.29
C VAL A 109 23.85 -2.05 -8.40
N ARG A 110 23.79 -1.91 -7.09
CA ARG A 110 23.44 -2.98 -6.13
C ARG A 110 22.92 -2.41 -4.80
N ASP A 111 21.81 -2.97 -4.32
CA ASP A 111 21.13 -2.57 -3.06
C ASP A 111 21.13 -3.70 -1.99
N ASN A 112 21.88 -4.77 -2.23
CA ASN A 112 21.94 -5.94 -1.36
C ASN A 112 23.22 -5.96 -0.52
N PHE A 113 23.50 -4.84 0.15
CA PHE A 113 24.51 -4.87 1.21
C PHE A 113 23.83 -5.31 2.50
N TYR A 114 24.25 -6.45 3.01
CA TYR A 114 23.83 -6.92 4.32
C TYR A 114 24.53 -6.08 5.39
N GLY A 115 23.78 -5.73 6.42
CA GLY A 115 24.24 -4.87 7.50
C GLY A 115 23.95 -5.45 8.86
N SER A 116 24.20 -4.64 9.87
CA SER A 116 23.79 -4.89 11.25
C SER A 116 22.30 -4.59 11.45
N LEU A 117 21.74 -4.98 12.59
CA LEU A 117 20.41 -4.57 13.02
C LEU A 117 20.24 -3.04 12.98
N GLN A 118 21.25 -2.31 13.46
CA GLN A 118 21.26 -0.86 13.45
C GLN A 118 21.16 -0.27 12.04
N ASP A 119 21.90 -0.82 11.07
CA ASP A 119 21.83 -0.39 9.67
C ASP A 119 20.43 -0.61 9.09
N ASP A 120 19.80 -1.76 9.42
CA ASP A 120 18.44 -2.06 8.95
C ASP A 120 17.39 -1.09 9.52
N VAL A 121 17.56 -0.62 10.76
CA VAL A 121 16.72 0.42 11.39
C VAL A 121 16.80 1.72 10.61
N PHE A 122 18.02 2.24 10.38
CA PHE A 122 18.19 3.57 9.80
C PHE A 122 17.80 3.67 8.33
N ARG A 123 17.67 2.56 7.60
CA ARG A 123 17.15 2.57 6.23
C ARG A 123 15.62 2.53 6.14
N ARG A 124 14.91 2.23 7.24
CA ARG A 124 13.44 2.19 7.26
C ARG A 124 12.84 3.57 7.06
N ASP A 125 11.54 3.62 6.81
CA ASP A 125 10.83 4.87 6.51
C ASP A 125 10.50 5.68 7.78
N PHE A 126 9.70 5.12 8.67
CA PHE A 126 9.16 5.82 9.85
C PHE A 126 9.59 5.15 11.13
N THR A 127 9.79 5.96 12.18
CA THR A 127 10.21 5.51 13.50
C THR A 127 9.28 4.44 14.07
N VAL A 128 7.97 4.63 13.95
CA VAL A 128 6.94 3.69 14.42
C VAL A 128 6.95 2.32 13.68
N ASN A 129 7.62 2.23 12.54
CA ASN A 129 7.79 1.00 11.76
C ASN A 129 9.18 0.37 11.92
N ALA A 130 10.03 0.96 12.75
CA ALA A 130 11.41 0.51 12.98
C ALA A 130 11.60 -0.10 14.38
N LEU A 131 10.54 -0.68 14.92
CA LEU A 131 10.53 -1.39 16.19
C LEU A 131 10.78 -2.88 15.95
N TYR A 132 11.70 -3.46 16.72
CA TYR A 132 12.08 -4.87 16.65
C TYR A 132 11.70 -5.56 17.96
N TYR A 133 11.26 -6.80 17.90
CA TYR A 133 10.89 -7.55 19.07
C TYR A 133 11.70 -8.85 19.17
N ASP A 134 12.44 -8.95 20.26
CA ASP A 134 13.13 -10.17 20.64
C ASP A 134 12.17 -11.09 21.40
N VAL A 135 11.79 -12.19 20.78
CA VAL A 135 10.84 -13.16 21.34
C VAL A 135 11.42 -13.95 22.51
N VAL A 136 12.76 -14.00 22.66
CA VAL A 136 13.44 -14.74 23.75
C VAL A 136 13.46 -13.90 25.02
N SER A 137 13.94 -12.66 24.92
CA SER A 137 14.02 -11.74 26.08
C SER A 137 12.69 -11.01 26.33
N SER A 138 11.70 -11.12 25.44
CA SER A 138 10.45 -10.36 25.49
C SER A 138 10.69 -8.84 25.51
N GLN A 139 11.63 -8.35 24.71
CA GLN A 139 11.99 -6.94 24.66
C GLN A 139 11.69 -6.33 23.28
N VAL A 140 11.13 -5.13 23.30
CA VAL A 140 11.11 -4.25 22.12
C VAL A 140 12.42 -3.47 22.09
N ILE A 141 13.05 -3.45 20.93
CA ILE A 141 14.33 -2.77 20.65
C ILE A 141 14.02 -1.57 19.76
N ASP A 142 14.37 -0.38 20.23
CA ASP A 142 14.14 0.90 19.55
C ASP A 142 15.42 1.74 19.50
N TYR A 143 15.85 2.07 18.28
CA TYR A 143 17.04 2.91 18.03
C TYR A 143 16.70 4.35 17.69
N VAL A 144 15.43 4.65 17.37
CA VAL A 144 15.03 5.90 16.70
C VAL A 144 13.87 6.65 17.38
N GLY A 145 13.46 6.20 18.58
CA GLY A 145 12.40 6.84 19.36
C GLY A 145 10.97 6.48 18.89
N GLY A 146 10.83 5.38 18.17
CA GLY A 146 9.54 4.94 17.66
C GLY A 146 8.51 4.57 18.72
N LEU A 147 8.95 4.14 19.92
CA LEU A 147 8.08 3.88 21.07
C LEU A 147 7.40 5.16 21.60
N ASP A 148 8.16 6.25 21.69
CA ASP A 148 7.64 7.52 22.17
C ASP A 148 6.77 8.20 21.11
N ASP A 149 7.18 8.16 19.84
CA ASP A 149 6.37 8.65 18.72
C ASP A 149 5.03 7.90 18.61
N LEU A 150 5.04 6.59 18.86
CA LEU A 150 3.82 5.78 18.87
C LEU A 150 2.87 6.19 20.01
N LYS A 151 3.39 6.44 21.21
CA LYS A 151 2.61 6.95 22.36
C LYS A 151 2.05 8.35 22.08
N ALA A 152 2.85 9.20 21.41
CA ALA A 152 2.45 10.54 21.03
C ALA A 152 1.47 10.58 19.84
N ALA A 153 1.18 9.43 19.24
CA ALA A 153 0.44 9.32 17.97
C ALA A 153 1.04 10.24 16.87
N GLU A 154 2.35 10.19 16.72
CA GLU A 154 3.10 11.01 15.75
C GLU A 154 3.85 10.13 14.75
N ILE A 155 3.84 10.53 13.48
CA ILE A 155 4.62 9.89 12.42
C ILE A 155 5.83 10.74 12.10
N LYS A 156 7.01 10.20 12.34
CA LYS A 156 8.30 10.83 12.01
C LYS A 156 9.07 9.99 11.00
N MET A 157 9.74 10.69 10.10
CA MET A 157 10.67 10.08 9.15
C MET A 157 12.00 9.77 9.85
N ILE A 158 12.59 8.62 9.56
CA ILE A 158 13.96 8.31 9.96
C ILE A 158 14.91 9.02 8.99
N GLY A 159 15.66 10.01 9.49
CA GLY A 159 16.53 10.85 8.68
C GLY A 159 15.84 12.09 8.11
N ASN A 160 16.51 12.79 7.19
CA ASN A 160 15.99 14.02 6.60
C ASN A 160 14.84 13.72 5.62
N PRO A 161 13.61 14.27 5.81
CA PRO A 161 12.46 13.93 4.96
C PRO A 161 12.69 14.21 3.47
N LYS A 162 13.36 15.32 3.11
CA LYS A 162 13.63 15.68 1.72
C LYS A 162 14.52 14.64 1.05
N GLU A 163 15.66 14.30 1.64
CA GLU A 163 16.59 13.30 1.12
C GLU A 163 15.92 11.92 0.99
N ARG A 164 15.12 11.55 1.99
CA ARG A 164 14.38 10.30 2.01
C ARG A 164 13.29 10.21 0.94
N PHE A 165 12.70 11.34 0.55
CA PHE A 165 11.75 11.40 -0.57
C PHE A 165 12.45 11.40 -1.94
N GLU A 166 13.64 12.00 -2.05
CA GLU A 166 14.48 11.89 -3.25
C GLU A 166 14.93 10.45 -3.50
N GLU A 167 15.27 9.69 -2.43
CA GLU A 167 15.58 8.26 -2.52
C GLU A 167 14.37 7.43 -2.92
N ASP A 168 13.21 7.68 -2.31
CA ASP A 168 11.99 6.92 -2.54
C ASP A 168 10.73 7.78 -2.31
N PRO A 169 10.20 8.42 -3.37
CA PRO A 169 9.00 9.26 -3.28
C PRO A 169 7.74 8.53 -2.79
N VAL A 170 7.67 7.20 -2.89
CA VAL A 170 6.55 6.40 -2.38
C VAL A 170 6.36 6.57 -0.87
N ARG A 171 7.41 6.94 -0.14
CA ARG A 171 7.33 7.25 1.30
C ARG A 171 6.31 8.35 1.62
N MET A 172 6.05 9.30 0.71
CA MET A 172 5.01 10.34 0.88
C MET A 172 3.61 9.71 0.96
N ILE A 173 3.31 8.80 0.04
CA ILE A 173 2.04 8.07 0.03
C ILE A 173 1.90 7.21 1.29
N ARG A 174 2.99 6.56 1.70
CA ARG A 174 3.04 5.74 2.92
C ARG A 174 2.82 6.58 4.18
N ALA A 175 3.39 7.82 4.24
CA ALA A 175 3.16 8.75 5.35
C ALA A 175 1.67 9.08 5.50
N VAL A 176 0.99 9.43 4.40
CA VAL A 176 -0.47 9.67 4.39
C VAL A 176 -1.23 8.44 4.87
N ARG A 177 -0.88 7.26 4.36
CA ARG A 177 -1.52 6.01 4.75
C ARG A 177 -1.37 5.72 6.25
N PHE A 178 -0.18 5.91 6.83
CA PHE A 178 0.04 5.67 8.25
C PHE A 178 -0.59 6.76 9.11
N LYS A 179 -0.56 8.04 8.70
CA LYS A 179 -1.30 9.11 9.35
C LYS A 179 -2.77 8.73 9.57
N VAL A 180 -3.43 8.30 8.50
CA VAL A 180 -4.85 7.93 8.55
C VAL A 180 -5.07 6.62 9.31
N LYS A 181 -4.30 5.56 8.98
CA LYS A 181 -4.44 4.25 9.64
C LYS A 181 -4.29 4.32 11.16
N LEU A 182 -3.40 5.16 11.65
CA LEU A 182 -3.05 5.26 13.07
C LEU A 182 -3.75 6.45 13.76
N SER A 183 -4.58 7.21 13.04
CA SER A 183 -5.16 8.47 13.52
C SER A 183 -4.10 9.38 14.12
N ALA A 184 -2.91 9.42 13.52
CA ALA A 184 -1.73 10.10 14.01
C ALA A 184 -1.51 11.45 13.31
N LEU A 185 -0.69 12.32 13.90
CA LEU A 185 -0.22 13.53 13.27
C LEU A 185 1.09 13.26 12.52
N LEU A 186 1.32 14.00 11.46
CA LEU A 186 2.66 14.04 10.84
C LEU A 186 3.48 15.11 11.55
N GLU A 187 4.74 14.82 11.84
CA GLU A 187 5.70 15.83 12.30
C GLU A 187 5.71 17.02 11.32
N PRO A 188 5.74 18.28 11.82
CA PRO A 188 5.61 19.48 10.96
C PRO A 188 6.61 19.53 9.80
N GLY A 189 7.87 19.14 10.03
CA GLY A 189 8.90 19.09 8.99
C GLY A 189 8.59 18.06 7.92
N LEU A 190 8.06 16.89 8.31
CA LEU A 190 7.61 15.85 7.40
C LEU A 190 6.41 16.32 6.57
N SER A 191 5.40 16.94 7.21
CA SER A 191 4.21 17.47 6.57
C SER A 191 4.54 18.47 5.47
N ASN A 192 5.38 19.48 5.78
CA ASN A 192 5.83 20.49 4.82
C ASN A 192 6.62 19.88 3.65
N SER A 193 7.48 18.91 3.97
CA SER A 193 8.31 18.23 2.97
C SER A 193 7.46 17.41 1.97
N ILE A 194 6.36 16.80 2.40
CA ILE A 194 5.45 16.07 1.50
C ILE A 194 4.88 17.03 0.45
N SER A 195 4.30 18.16 0.86
CA SER A 195 3.68 19.12 -0.07
C SER A 195 4.69 19.69 -1.07
N THR A 196 5.90 19.99 -0.61
CA THR A 196 6.97 20.55 -1.45
C THR A 196 7.49 19.54 -2.48
N ASN A 197 7.59 18.27 -2.11
CA ASN A 197 8.20 17.22 -2.93
C ASN A 197 7.17 16.33 -3.66
N ALA A 198 5.87 16.63 -3.60
CA ALA A 198 4.80 15.83 -4.22
C ALA A 198 5.06 15.50 -5.70
N HIS A 199 5.71 16.40 -6.43
CA HIS A 199 6.04 16.24 -7.85
C HIS A 199 6.98 15.06 -8.13
N LEU A 200 7.77 14.60 -7.15
CA LEU A 200 8.68 13.46 -7.30
C LEU A 200 7.93 12.14 -7.55
N LEU A 201 6.63 12.07 -7.23
CA LEU A 201 5.81 10.89 -7.54
C LEU A 201 5.75 10.59 -9.03
N ALA A 202 5.90 11.60 -9.89
CA ALA A 202 5.92 11.41 -11.34
C ALA A 202 7.10 10.54 -11.82
N ASN A 203 8.16 10.40 -11.02
CA ASN A 203 9.34 9.60 -11.34
C ASN A 203 9.20 8.12 -10.95
N ILE A 204 8.10 7.75 -10.31
CA ILE A 204 7.89 6.37 -9.83
C ILE A 204 7.26 5.51 -10.93
N PRO A 205 7.75 4.27 -11.14
CA PRO A 205 7.13 3.36 -12.09
C PRO A 205 5.63 3.16 -11.80
N PRO A 206 4.74 3.26 -12.82
CA PRO A 206 3.30 3.15 -12.64
C PRO A 206 2.83 1.86 -11.96
N ALA A 207 3.56 0.75 -12.15
CA ALA A 207 3.28 -0.53 -11.51
C ALA A 207 3.42 -0.44 -9.98
N ARG A 208 4.45 0.25 -9.50
CA ARG A 208 4.69 0.44 -8.06
C ARG A 208 3.66 1.38 -7.43
N LEU A 209 3.26 2.43 -8.15
CA LEU A 209 2.18 3.31 -7.70
C LEU A 209 0.84 2.57 -7.61
N TYR A 210 0.56 1.64 -8.52
CA TYR A 210 -0.63 0.81 -8.45
C TYR A 210 -0.71 0.01 -7.15
N GLU A 211 0.37 -0.63 -6.73
CA GLU A 211 0.42 -1.39 -5.48
C GLU A 211 0.11 -0.51 -4.25
N GLU A 212 0.65 0.70 -4.22
CA GLU A 212 0.37 1.63 -3.10
C GLU A 212 -1.06 2.20 -3.16
N VAL A 213 -1.59 2.51 -4.35
CA VAL A 213 -2.98 2.96 -4.51
C VAL A 213 -3.97 1.91 -3.99
N ILE A 214 -3.71 0.62 -4.26
CA ILE A 214 -4.53 -0.45 -3.70
C ILE A 214 -4.49 -0.42 -2.16
N LYS A 215 -3.32 -0.27 -1.56
CA LYS A 215 -3.17 -0.21 -0.10
C LYS A 215 -3.81 1.05 0.51
N LEU A 216 -3.86 2.17 -0.23
CA LEU A 216 -4.49 3.42 0.20
C LEU A 216 -6.01 3.31 0.32
N PHE A 217 -6.68 2.64 -0.63
CA PHE A 217 -8.13 2.69 -0.77
C PHE A 217 -8.87 1.38 -0.44
N HIS A 218 -8.13 0.31 -0.10
CA HIS A 218 -8.73 -0.95 0.39
C HIS A 218 -8.73 -1.01 1.91
N ASN A 219 -9.22 0.04 2.54
CA ASN A 219 -9.39 0.14 3.99
C ASN A 219 -10.68 0.92 4.31
N ASP A 220 -11.02 0.96 5.57
CA ASP A 220 -12.23 1.58 6.10
C ASP A 220 -12.14 3.11 6.27
N ASN A 221 -11.00 3.71 5.92
CA ASN A 221 -10.73 5.15 6.03
C ASN A 221 -10.43 5.77 4.65
N SER A 222 -11.09 5.27 3.60
CA SER A 222 -10.80 5.67 2.21
C SER A 222 -11.08 7.15 1.93
N ILE A 223 -12.08 7.74 2.59
CA ILE A 223 -12.42 9.16 2.44
C ILE A 223 -11.37 10.07 3.09
N GLU A 224 -10.89 9.69 4.27
CA GLU A 224 -9.83 10.40 4.99
C GLU A 224 -8.53 10.37 4.18
N VAL A 225 -8.19 9.23 3.62
CA VAL A 225 -7.02 9.08 2.72
C VAL A 225 -7.16 9.99 1.50
N PHE A 226 -8.33 10.05 0.88
CA PHE A 226 -8.58 10.91 -0.27
C PHE A 226 -8.38 12.39 0.07
N ASN A 227 -8.95 12.83 1.20
CA ASN A 227 -8.81 14.22 1.66
C ASN A 227 -7.35 14.58 1.95
N GLU A 228 -6.60 13.69 2.59
CA GLU A 228 -5.19 13.93 2.87
C GLU A 228 -4.34 13.95 1.59
N LEU A 229 -4.62 13.11 0.61
CA LEU A 229 -3.95 13.16 -0.69
C LEU A 229 -4.23 14.48 -1.44
N LEU A 230 -5.44 15.02 -1.30
CA LEU A 230 -5.78 16.36 -1.82
C LEU A 230 -5.01 17.46 -1.10
N ASN A 231 -5.05 17.46 0.24
CA ASN A 231 -4.40 18.47 1.09
C ASN A 231 -2.89 18.57 0.81
N PHE A 232 -2.21 17.44 0.60
CA PHE A 232 -0.78 17.38 0.28
C PHE A 232 -0.47 17.54 -1.20
N GLY A 233 -1.47 17.69 -2.07
CA GLY A 233 -1.27 17.79 -3.52
C GLY A 233 -0.76 16.52 -4.18
N LEU A 234 -0.87 15.36 -3.50
CA LEU A 234 -0.41 14.06 -4.02
C LEU A 234 -1.39 13.47 -5.04
N LEU A 235 -2.70 13.74 -4.88
CA LEU A 235 -3.74 13.14 -5.71
C LEU A 235 -3.54 13.42 -7.20
N LYS A 236 -3.14 14.63 -7.57
CA LYS A 236 -2.91 15.03 -8.96
C LYS A 236 -1.81 14.23 -9.67
N HIS A 237 -0.87 13.67 -8.90
CA HIS A 237 0.22 12.85 -9.42
C HIS A 237 -0.16 11.37 -9.54
N LEU A 238 -1.23 10.94 -8.84
CA LEU A 238 -1.79 9.59 -8.95
C LEU A 238 -2.96 9.53 -9.94
N PHE A 239 -3.79 10.57 -9.96
CA PHE A 239 -5.02 10.66 -10.74
C PHE A 239 -5.20 12.06 -11.30
N SER A 240 -4.41 12.45 -12.30
CA SER A 240 -4.44 13.81 -12.88
C SER A 240 -5.76 14.18 -13.52
N GLN A 241 -6.54 13.21 -13.95
CA GLN A 241 -7.84 13.39 -14.58
C GLN A 241 -8.99 13.50 -13.55
N THR A 242 -8.71 13.26 -12.25
CA THR A 242 -9.71 13.28 -11.20
C THR A 242 -9.91 14.70 -10.66
N LYS A 243 -11.17 15.11 -10.56
CA LYS A 243 -11.58 16.33 -9.88
C LYS A 243 -12.41 15.94 -8.65
N GLU A 244 -12.22 16.66 -7.54
CA GLU A 244 -13.03 16.49 -6.35
C GLU A 244 -14.52 16.69 -6.70
N SER A 245 -15.37 15.81 -6.19
CA SER A 245 -16.82 15.86 -6.38
C SER A 245 -17.55 15.17 -5.24
N LEU A 246 -18.82 15.55 -5.03
CA LEU A 246 -19.68 14.88 -4.05
C LEU A 246 -19.84 13.39 -4.37
N PHE A 247 -19.88 13.03 -5.64
CA PHE A 247 -19.95 11.65 -6.08
C PHE A 247 -18.76 10.81 -5.57
N ILE A 248 -17.53 11.32 -5.70
CA ILE A 248 -16.34 10.61 -5.20
C ILE A 248 -16.43 10.43 -3.67
N LYS A 249 -16.81 11.47 -2.95
CA LYS A 249 -16.95 11.42 -1.48
C LYS A 249 -17.99 10.38 -1.06
N ALA A 250 -19.18 10.39 -1.66
CA ALA A 250 -20.22 9.42 -1.37
C ALA A 250 -19.77 7.97 -1.68
N ALA A 251 -19.13 7.76 -2.83
CA ALA A 251 -18.60 6.44 -3.21
C ALA A 251 -17.53 5.92 -2.24
N LEU A 252 -16.64 6.80 -1.75
CA LEU A 252 -15.62 6.44 -0.77
C LEU A 252 -16.20 6.18 0.62
N GLU A 253 -17.22 6.94 1.05
CA GLU A 253 -17.97 6.65 2.27
C GLU A 253 -18.68 5.30 2.22
N ASN A 254 -19.33 4.98 1.09
CA ASN A 254 -19.94 3.67 0.87
C ASN A 254 -18.87 2.55 0.86
N THR A 255 -17.70 2.80 0.26
CA THR A 255 -16.56 1.88 0.31
C THR A 255 -16.14 1.61 1.76
N SER A 256 -15.97 2.64 2.56
CA SER A 256 -15.58 2.54 3.98
C SER A 256 -16.63 1.76 4.79
N LYS A 257 -17.92 2.08 4.63
CA LYS A 257 -19.02 1.36 5.29
C LYS A 257 -19.04 -0.13 4.91
N ARG A 258 -18.83 -0.42 3.63
CA ARG A 258 -18.83 -1.78 3.10
C ARG A 258 -17.67 -2.61 3.68
N ILE A 259 -16.47 -2.03 3.75
CA ILE A 259 -15.29 -2.70 4.32
C ILE A 259 -15.49 -2.93 5.83
N LYS A 260 -16.01 -1.95 6.58
CA LYS A 260 -16.36 -2.09 8.01
C LYS A 260 -17.35 -3.23 8.25
N SER A 261 -18.26 -3.48 7.30
CA SER A 261 -19.22 -4.60 7.36
C SER A 261 -18.62 -5.94 6.91
N GLY A 262 -17.29 -6.06 6.72
CA GLY A 262 -16.61 -7.29 6.30
C GLY A 262 -16.73 -7.63 4.82
N ASN A 263 -17.27 -6.73 4.00
CA ASN A 263 -17.44 -6.94 2.56
C ASN A 263 -16.22 -6.39 1.79
N SER A 264 -15.83 -7.09 0.74
CA SER A 264 -14.74 -6.64 -0.13
C SER A 264 -15.20 -5.57 -1.13
N VAL A 265 -14.28 -4.67 -1.48
CA VAL A 265 -14.44 -3.73 -2.59
C VAL A 265 -13.35 -4.02 -3.63
N THR A 266 -13.73 -4.04 -4.90
CA THR A 266 -12.76 -4.32 -5.95
C THR A 266 -11.96 -3.06 -6.34
N PRO A 267 -10.68 -3.17 -6.72
CA PRO A 267 -9.92 -2.04 -7.27
C PRO A 267 -10.64 -1.36 -8.43
N ALA A 268 -11.37 -2.12 -9.24
CA ALA A 268 -12.10 -1.59 -10.38
C ALA A 268 -13.15 -0.54 -10.01
N PHE A 269 -13.81 -0.70 -8.85
CA PHE A 269 -14.77 0.28 -8.35
C PHE A 269 -14.07 1.62 -8.06
N ILE A 270 -12.98 1.60 -7.32
CA ILE A 270 -12.22 2.82 -6.96
C ILE A 270 -11.72 3.57 -8.22
N PHE A 271 -11.11 2.84 -9.17
CA PHE A 271 -10.64 3.46 -10.40
C PHE A 271 -11.80 3.98 -11.25
N ALA A 272 -12.93 3.26 -11.33
CA ALA A 272 -14.11 3.72 -12.04
C ALA A 272 -14.66 5.02 -11.43
N VAL A 273 -14.73 5.12 -10.11
CA VAL A 273 -15.18 6.31 -9.37
C VAL A 273 -14.27 7.52 -9.65
N PHE A 274 -12.95 7.35 -9.51
CA PHE A 274 -12.02 8.47 -9.69
C PHE A 274 -11.99 9.00 -11.13
N LEU A 275 -12.14 8.14 -12.10
CA LEU A 275 -12.05 8.50 -13.51
C LEU A 275 -13.41 8.78 -14.18
N TRP A 276 -14.52 8.67 -13.43
CA TRP A 276 -15.88 8.83 -13.95
C TRP A 276 -16.10 10.19 -14.60
N SER A 277 -15.71 11.28 -13.95
CA SER A 277 -15.87 12.64 -14.48
C SER A 277 -15.10 12.84 -15.78
N ALA A 278 -13.88 12.30 -15.86
CA ALA A 278 -13.06 12.38 -17.09
C ALA A 278 -13.68 11.57 -18.23
N PHE A 279 -14.23 10.38 -17.93
CA PHE A 279 -14.95 9.56 -18.91
C PHE A 279 -16.18 10.29 -19.45
N ASN A 280 -17.05 10.82 -18.58
CA ASN A 280 -18.24 11.53 -18.99
C ASN A 280 -17.92 12.78 -19.83
N LEU A 281 -16.95 13.56 -19.39
CA LEU A 281 -16.50 14.73 -20.15
C LEU A 281 -16.02 14.30 -21.56
N ARG A 282 -15.27 13.22 -21.66
CA ARG A 282 -14.77 12.72 -22.94
C ARG A 282 -15.92 12.22 -23.83
N VAL A 283 -16.91 11.53 -23.27
CA VAL A 283 -18.12 11.12 -23.99
C VAL A 283 -18.86 12.34 -24.56
N VAL A 284 -19.09 13.34 -23.73
CA VAL A 284 -19.80 14.59 -24.15
C VAL A 284 -19.05 15.28 -25.29
N VAL A 285 -17.73 15.49 -25.16
CA VAL A 285 -16.91 16.17 -26.16
C VAL A 285 -16.84 15.41 -27.49
N THR A 286 -16.91 14.08 -27.44
CA THR A 286 -16.81 13.26 -28.68
C THR A 286 -18.17 12.90 -29.28
N THR A 287 -19.27 13.18 -28.57
CA THR A 287 -20.62 12.89 -29.08
C THR A 287 -21.10 13.98 -30.03
N LYS A 288 -21.34 13.61 -31.29
CA LYS A 288 -21.82 14.52 -32.36
C LYS A 288 -23.34 14.66 -32.40
N LYS A 289 -24.13 13.89 -31.68
CA LYS A 289 -25.60 13.82 -31.65
C LYS A 289 -26.11 13.67 -30.23
N ASN A 290 -27.41 13.88 -30.02
CA ASN A 290 -28.05 13.90 -28.70
C ASN A 290 -27.91 12.64 -27.81
N LYS A 291 -27.49 11.50 -28.37
CA LYS A 291 -27.20 10.28 -27.61
C LYS A 291 -25.84 9.69 -27.99
N PRO A 292 -24.98 9.37 -27.05
CA PRO A 292 -23.72 8.73 -27.36
C PRO A 292 -23.95 7.30 -27.87
N ARG A 293 -23.19 6.93 -28.92
CA ARG A 293 -23.15 5.56 -29.44
C ARG A 293 -22.19 4.73 -28.56
N VAL A 294 -22.42 3.42 -28.50
CA VAL A 294 -21.55 2.48 -27.74
C VAL A 294 -20.09 2.61 -28.15
N ASP A 295 -19.80 2.73 -29.45
CA ASP A 295 -18.44 2.93 -29.95
C ASP A 295 -17.80 4.21 -29.41
N THR A 296 -18.58 5.30 -29.32
CA THR A 296 -18.11 6.58 -28.76
C THR A 296 -17.71 6.41 -27.28
N MET A 297 -18.52 5.67 -26.50
CA MET A 297 -18.25 5.39 -25.10
C MET A 297 -17.02 4.49 -24.92
N ILE A 298 -16.89 3.45 -25.75
CA ILE A 298 -15.71 2.56 -25.73
C ILE A 298 -14.44 3.36 -26.01
N ASN A 299 -14.44 4.20 -27.07
CA ASN A 299 -13.29 5.04 -27.42
C ASN A 299 -12.96 6.06 -26.32
N ALA A 300 -13.97 6.65 -25.68
CA ALA A 300 -13.79 7.57 -24.56
C ALA A 300 -13.16 6.84 -23.34
N ALA A 301 -13.64 5.65 -23.03
CA ALA A 301 -13.11 4.84 -21.94
C ALA A 301 -11.65 4.44 -22.19
N GLU A 302 -11.32 4.02 -23.42
CA GLU A 302 -9.95 3.65 -23.80
C GLU A 302 -8.98 4.83 -23.71
N PHE A 303 -9.42 6.01 -24.13
CA PHE A 303 -8.63 7.23 -24.01
C PHE A 303 -8.30 7.56 -22.54
N VAL A 304 -9.32 7.56 -21.67
CA VAL A 304 -9.14 7.89 -20.25
C VAL A 304 -8.26 6.85 -19.55
N ILE A 305 -8.49 5.57 -19.80
CA ILE A 305 -7.71 4.46 -19.22
C ILE A 305 -6.26 4.50 -19.70
N LYS A 306 -6.02 4.77 -20.99
CA LYS A 306 -4.66 4.90 -21.54
C LYS A 306 -3.88 5.99 -20.83
N ASN A 307 -4.48 7.17 -20.64
CA ASN A 307 -3.83 8.28 -19.94
C ASN A 307 -3.55 7.94 -18.47
N GLN A 308 -4.51 7.32 -17.78
CA GLN A 308 -4.33 6.91 -16.37
C GLN A 308 -3.22 5.86 -16.21
N THR A 309 -3.12 4.92 -17.14
CA THR A 309 -2.12 3.85 -17.10
C THR A 309 -0.67 4.38 -17.16
N GLN A 310 -0.47 5.57 -17.72
CA GLN A 310 0.84 6.23 -17.73
C GLN A 310 1.27 6.73 -16.33
N GLN A 311 0.32 7.03 -15.46
CA GLN A 311 0.57 7.49 -14.08
C GLN A 311 0.53 6.35 -13.09
N VAL A 312 -0.58 5.63 -13.04
CA VAL A 312 -0.78 4.45 -12.20
C VAL A 312 -1.20 3.31 -13.11
N MET A 313 -0.44 2.23 -13.13
CA MET A 313 -0.70 1.09 -14.00
C MET A 313 -2.11 0.54 -13.79
N MET A 314 -2.80 0.31 -14.90
CA MET A 314 -4.07 -0.41 -14.89
C MET A 314 -3.88 -1.75 -15.62
N PRO A 315 -3.73 -2.87 -14.89
CA PRO A 315 -3.67 -4.20 -15.52
C PRO A 315 -4.88 -4.46 -16.41
N ARG A 316 -4.73 -5.28 -17.45
CA ARG A 316 -5.79 -5.52 -18.44
C ARG A 316 -7.14 -5.93 -17.82
N TRP A 317 -7.11 -6.80 -16.81
CA TRP A 317 -8.31 -7.21 -16.10
C TRP A 317 -9.02 -6.05 -15.39
N LEU A 318 -8.24 -5.10 -14.83
CA LEU A 318 -8.78 -3.90 -14.17
C LEU A 318 -9.41 -2.96 -15.19
N SER A 319 -8.70 -2.64 -16.26
CA SER A 319 -9.17 -1.80 -17.36
C SER A 319 -10.47 -2.32 -17.97
N THR A 320 -10.57 -3.63 -18.18
CA THR A 320 -11.79 -4.26 -18.68
C THR A 320 -12.95 -4.06 -17.71
N ARG A 321 -12.75 -4.32 -16.42
CA ARG A 321 -13.81 -4.15 -15.42
C ARG A 321 -14.28 -2.71 -15.26
N VAL A 322 -13.35 -1.75 -15.32
CA VAL A 322 -13.69 -0.31 -15.29
C VAL A 322 -14.55 0.06 -16.51
N LYS A 323 -14.17 -0.37 -17.70
CA LYS A 323 -15.00 -0.18 -18.92
C LYS A 323 -16.41 -0.76 -18.76
N ASP A 324 -16.51 -1.98 -18.23
CA ASP A 324 -17.80 -2.64 -18.03
C ASP A 324 -18.69 -1.88 -17.03
N ILE A 325 -18.14 -1.35 -15.95
CA ILE A 325 -18.89 -0.52 -15.00
C ILE A 325 -19.48 0.69 -15.72
N TRP A 326 -18.66 1.43 -16.46
CA TRP A 326 -19.08 2.66 -17.13
C TRP A 326 -20.13 2.41 -18.24
N LEU A 327 -19.93 1.40 -19.07
CA LEU A 327 -20.88 1.06 -20.12
C LEU A 327 -22.22 0.57 -19.54
N MET A 328 -22.18 -0.11 -18.41
CA MET A 328 -23.39 -0.60 -17.75
C MET A 328 -24.22 0.54 -17.13
N GLN A 329 -23.64 1.70 -16.77
CA GLN A 329 -24.40 2.85 -16.30
C GLN A 329 -25.44 3.27 -17.38
N TYR A 330 -25.02 3.38 -18.64
CA TYR A 330 -25.95 3.71 -19.73
C TYR A 330 -27.02 2.64 -19.96
N GLN A 331 -26.69 1.38 -19.71
CA GLN A 331 -27.68 0.29 -19.80
C GLN A 331 -28.67 0.37 -18.64
N LEU A 332 -28.23 0.70 -17.43
CA LEU A 332 -29.07 0.88 -16.24
C LEU A 332 -30.01 2.07 -16.40
N GLU A 333 -29.51 3.23 -16.83
CA GLU A 333 -30.29 4.45 -17.07
C GLU A 333 -31.37 4.27 -18.16
N ASN A 334 -31.10 3.43 -19.17
CA ASN A 334 -32.00 3.19 -20.31
C ASN A 334 -32.56 1.78 -20.30
N CYS A 335 -32.75 1.18 -19.12
CA CYS A 335 -33.20 -0.21 -18.99
C CYS A 335 -34.63 -0.36 -19.52
N ASN A 336 -34.79 -1.29 -20.45
CA ASN A 336 -36.09 -1.73 -20.90
C ASN A 336 -36.50 -2.98 -20.10
N PRO A 337 -37.75 -3.09 -19.59
CA PRO A 337 -38.23 -4.24 -18.84
C PRO A 337 -37.93 -5.60 -19.49
N LYS A 338 -37.89 -5.66 -20.82
CA LYS A 338 -37.54 -6.88 -21.55
C LYS A 338 -36.09 -7.32 -21.42
N LYS A 339 -35.16 -6.39 -21.07
CA LYS A 339 -33.71 -6.63 -20.90
C LYS A 339 -33.28 -6.66 -19.45
N GLU A 340 -34.18 -6.42 -18.51
CA GLU A 340 -33.88 -6.35 -17.08
C GLU A 340 -33.27 -7.66 -16.57
N ARG A 341 -33.85 -8.82 -16.96
CA ARG A 341 -33.33 -10.14 -16.53
C ARG A 341 -31.90 -10.38 -17.01
N ASP A 342 -31.61 -10.04 -18.26
CA ASP A 342 -30.28 -10.20 -18.84
C ASP A 342 -29.26 -9.30 -18.13
N LEU A 343 -29.68 -8.08 -17.77
CA LEU A 343 -28.85 -7.14 -17.06
C LEU A 343 -28.54 -7.62 -15.62
N ILE A 344 -29.56 -8.06 -14.89
CA ILE A 344 -29.41 -8.60 -13.52
C ILE A 344 -28.57 -9.88 -13.50
N SER A 345 -28.68 -10.73 -14.51
CA SER A 345 -27.88 -11.96 -14.61
C SER A 345 -26.40 -11.72 -14.93
N ASN A 346 -26.01 -10.49 -15.31
CA ASN A 346 -24.62 -10.16 -15.59
C ASN A 346 -23.77 -10.25 -14.30
N PRO A 347 -22.66 -11.01 -14.26
CA PRO A 347 -21.81 -11.13 -13.07
C PRO A 347 -21.27 -9.79 -12.52
N ARG A 348 -21.33 -8.73 -13.32
CA ARG A 348 -20.86 -7.40 -12.96
C ARG A 348 -21.98 -6.44 -12.57
N PHE A 349 -23.23 -6.87 -12.66
CA PHE A 349 -24.42 -6.06 -12.35
C PHE A 349 -24.32 -5.43 -10.95
N ARG A 350 -24.01 -6.22 -9.94
CA ARG A 350 -23.92 -5.73 -8.57
C ARG A 350 -22.94 -4.56 -8.42
N MET A 351 -21.76 -4.67 -9.01
CA MET A 351 -20.73 -3.63 -8.93
C MET A 351 -21.14 -2.36 -9.67
N ALA A 352 -21.80 -2.50 -10.83
CA ALA A 352 -22.30 -1.37 -11.61
C ALA A 352 -23.52 -0.71 -10.93
N TYR A 353 -24.36 -1.50 -10.26
CA TYR A 353 -25.48 -1.00 -9.49
C TYR A 353 -25.00 -0.23 -8.25
N ASP A 354 -24.07 -0.79 -7.48
CA ASP A 354 -23.45 -0.11 -6.33
C ASP A 354 -22.71 1.20 -6.75
N PHE A 355 -22.37 1.36 -8.02
CA PHE A 355 -21.80 2.57 -8.59
C PHE A 355 -22.88 3.64 -8.92
N LEU A 356 -24.08 3.22 -9.28
CA LEU A 356 -25.22 4.09 -9.63
C LEU A 356 -25.89 4.69 -8.39
N VAL A 357 -25.97 3.92 -7.31
CA VAL A 357 -26.69 4.23 -6.06
C VAL A 357 -25.74 4.83 -5.02
#